data_7b0445b15f480ecefc47e5c26093d377
#
_entry.id   7b0445b15f480ecefc47e5c26093d377
#
_cell.length_a   1.000
_cell.length_b   1.000
_cell.length_c   1.000
_cell.angle_alpha   90.00
_cell.angle_beta   90.00
_cell.angle_gamma   90.00
#
_symmetry.space_group_name_H-M   'P 1'
#
loop_
_entity.id
_entity.type
_entity.pdbx_description
1 polymer ?
#
loop_
_entity_poly.entity_id
_entity_poly.type
_entity_poly.pdbx_seq_one_letter_code
_entity_poly.pdbx_strand_id
1 'polypeptide(L)'
;MAEMGLKTYRFSVSWARIYPEGRGEVNPKGIEFYENIIDECLKYGIEPMVTIYHWDLPQALVDLYGGWESEEIIEDYVNYAKTLFKAYGSKVKYWITFNEQNIFTSLGWLTAQHPPGKFDDQKTFVRPYKPLRWRLTAPQF
;
A
#
# COMPACT_ATOMS: atom_id res chain seq x y z
N MET A 1 7.75 8.04 21.87
CA MET A 1 7.23 6.63 21.79
C MET A 1 8.03 5.71 22.71
N ALA A 2 9.35 5.67 22.64
CA ALA A 2 10.17 4.84 23.52
C ALA A 2 9.95 5.16 25.02
N GLU A 3 9.97 6.42 25.40
CA GLU A 3 9.68 6.90 26.77
C GLU A 3 8.30 6.52 27.30
N MET A 4 7.32 6.34 26.36
CA MET A 4 5.96 5.88 26.68
C MET A 4 5.87 4.36 26.83
N GLY A 5 6.96 3.62 26.61
CA GLY A 5 7.01 2.17 26.70
C GLY A 5 6.36 1.42 25.53
N LEU A 6 6.11 2.08 24.40
CA LEU A 6 5.50 1.43 23.22
C LEU A 6 6.44 0.38 22.65
N LYS A 7 5.88 -0.77 22.26
CA LYS A 7 6.63 -1.92 21.75
C LYS A 7 6.50 -2.11 20.25
N THR A 8 5.48 -1.52 19.64
CA THR A 8 5.22 -1.63 18.21
C THR A 8 4.77 -0.29 17.66
N TYR A 9 5.22 0.03 16.44
CA TYR A 9 4.78 1.20 15.70
C TYR A 9 4.26 0.78 14.34
N ARG A 10 2.97 1.03 14.09
CA ARG A 10 2.35 0.82 12.79
C ARG A 10 2.33 2.11 12.00
N PHE A 11 2.83 2.06 10.76
CA PHE A 11 2.74 3.15 9.80
C PHE A 11 2.51 2.61 8.39
N SER A 12 2.11 3.48 7.48
CA SER A 12 1.97 3.15 6.06
C SER A 12 3.06 3.78 5.22
N VAL A 13 3.39 3.10 4.13
CA VAL A 13 4.28 3.63 3.10
C VAL A 13 3.44 4.27 2.01
N SER A 14 3.76 5.50 1.61
CA SER A 14 3.10 6.15 0.50
C SER A 14 3.62 5.60 -0.82
N TRP A 15 2.72 5.03 -1.63
CA TRP A 15 3.07 4.48 -2.93
C TRP A 15 3.69 5.55 -3.86
N ALA A 16 3.08 6.73 -3.94
CA ALA A 16 3.60 7.84 -4.76
C ALA A 16 4.96 8.36 -4.27
N ARG A 17 5.33 8.15 -2.99
CA ARG A 17 6.67 8.49 -2.51
C ARG A 17 7.72 7.52 -3.00
N ILE A 18 7.37 6.26 -3.19
CA ILE A 18 8.27 5.21 -3.72
C ILE A 18 8.32 5.26 -5.24
N TYR A 19 7.15 5.37 -5.87
CA TYR A 19 6.99 5.51 -7.32
C TYR A 19 6.16 6.76 -7.61
N PRO A 20 6.77 7.91 -7.94
CA PRO A 20 6.04 9.16 -8.19
C PRO A 20 4.94 9.03 -9.24
N GLU A 21 5.20 8.25 -10.30
CA GLU A 21 4.24 7.95 -11.37
C GLU A 21 3.44 6.65 -11.11
N GLY A 22 3.52 6.11 -9.90
CA GLY A 22 2.90 4.83 -9.52
C GLY A 22 3.62 3.60 -10.05
N ARG A 23 4.50 3.74 -11.03
CA ARG A 23 5.30 2.71 -11.71
C ARG A 23 6.60 3.29 -12.25
N GLY A 24 7.46 2.46 -12.88
CA GLY A 24 8.70 2.91 -13.52
C GLY A 24 9.86 3.04 -12.54
N GLU A 25 10.46 4.22 -12.42
CA GLU A 25 11.64 4.43 -11.60
C GLU A 25 11.31 4.58 -10.11
N VAL A 26 12.07 3.89 -9.28
CA VAL A 26 12.01 4.01 -7.82
C VAL A 26 12.63 5.32 -7.37
N ASN A 27 11.95 6.06 -6.52
CA ASN A 27 12.51 7.24 -5.87
C ASN A 27 13.42 6.83 -4.70
N PRO A 28 14.74 6.97 -4.82
CA PRO A 28 15.67 6.54 -3.75
C PRO A 28 15.49 7.32 -2.46
N LYS A 29 15.09 8.59 -2.53
CA LYS A 29 14.79 9.41 -1.33
C LYS A 29 13.53 8.92 -0.61
N GLY A 30 12.58 8.35 -1.35
CA GLY A 30 11.40 7.72 -0.76
C GLY A 30 11.77 6.46 0.02
N ILE A 31 12.67 5.64 -0.54
CA ILE A 31 13.19 4.46 0.15
C ILE A 31 13.95 4.87 1.42
N GLU A 32 14.91 5.78 1.32
CA GLU A 32 15.70 6.27 2.45
C GLU A 32 14.84 6.85 3.58
N PHE A 33 13.78 7.58 3.24
CA PHE A 33 12.87 8.15 4.22
C PHE A 33 12.25 7.10 5.15
N TYR A 34 11.72 6.01 4.58
CA TYR A 34 11.11 4.95 5.38
C TYR A 34 12.15 4.05 6.05
N GLU A 35 13.31 3.85 5.43
CA GLU A 35 14.41 3.13 6.06
C GLU A 35 14.85 3.81 7.35
N ASN A 36 14.96 5.14 7.35
CA ASN A 36 15.30 5.92 8.53
C ASN A 36 14.24 5.78 9.65
N ILE A 37 12.94 5.72 9.29
CA ILE A 37 11.87 5.48 10.27
C ILE A 37 12.00 4.08 10.89
N ILE A 38 12.25 3.06 10.06
CA ILE A 38 12.41 1.68 10.50
C ILE A 38 13.62 1.56 11.43
N ASP A 39 14.76 2.10 11.03
CA ASP A 39 15.99 2.04 11.80
C ASP A 39 15.86 2.76 13.14
N GLU A 40 15.18 3.91 13.17
CA GLU A 40 14.92 4.61 14.41
C GLU A 40 13.99 3.81 15.34
N CYS A 41 12.97 3.12 14.81
CA CYS A 41 12.15 2.22 15.61
C CYS A 41 12.99 1.09 16.23
N LEU A 42 13.78 0.41 15.41
CA LEU A 42 14.60 -0.73 15.85
C LEU A 42 15.66 -0.31 16.90
N LYS A 43 16.24 0.85 16.75
CA LYS A 43 17.20 1.43 17.70
C LYS A 43 16.64 1.53 19.12
N TYR A 44 15.35 1.79 19.26
CA TYR A 44 14.66 1.85 20.55
C TYR A 44 13.91 0.56 20.93
N GLY A 45 14.13 -0.53 20.22
CA GLY A 45 13.45 -1.80 20.50
C GLY A 45 11.94 -1.76 20.22
N ILE A 46 11.52 -0.87 19.31
CA ILE A 46 10.13 -0.77 18.84
C ILE A 46 10.02 -1.56 17.53
N GLU A 47 9.16 -2.56 17.49
CA GLU A 47 8.94 -3.39 16.30
C GLU A 47 8.14 -2.62 15.25
N PRO A 48 8.66 -2.38 14.03
CA PRO A 48 7.92 -1.74 12.96
C PRO A 48 6.88 -2.69 12.36
N MET A 49 5.66 -2.20 12.15
CA MET A 49 4.60 -2.88 11.42
C MET A 49 4.20 -2.01 10.22
N VAL A 50 4.46 -2.50 9.01
CA VAL A 50 4.34 -1.69 7.79
C VAL A 50 3.06 -2.03 7.04
N THR A 51 2.23 -1.02 6.79
CA THR A 51 1.07 -1.10 5.89
C THR A 51 1.50 -0.66 4.50
N ILE A 52 1.36 -1.56 3.50
CA ILE A 52 1.79 -1.32 2.12
C ILE A 52 0.88 -0.29 1.44
N TYR A 53 -0.44 -0.48 1.55
CA TYR A 53 -1.42 0.42 0.94
C TYR A 53 -2.42 0.93 1.97
N HIS A 54 -2.50 2.26 2.11
CA HIS A 54 -3.43 2.93 3.01
C HIS A 54 -4.13 4.10 2.30
N TRP A 55 -4.79 3.77 1.14
CA TRP A 55 -5.71 4.64 0.38
C TRP A 55 -5.03 5.72 -0.49
N ASP A 56 -3.73 5.78 -0.51
CA ASP A 56 -2.91 6.77 -1.22
C ASP A 56 -2.51 6.29 -2.63
N LEU A 57 -3.52 6.02 -3.47
CA LEU A 57 -3.31 5.61 -4.85
C LEU A 57 -2.63 6.73 -5.65
N PRO A 58 -1.52 6.48 -6.35
CA PRO A 58 -0.91 7.46 -7.24
C PRO A 58 -1.88 7.94 -8.32
N GLN A 59 -2.08 9.26 -8.43
CA GLN A 59 -2.99 9.85 -9.40
C GLN A 59 -2.66 9.44 -10.84
N ALA A 60 -1.36 9.32 -11.16
CA ALA A 60 -0.89 8.89 -12.47
C ALA A 60 -1.47 7.53 -12.91
N LEU A 61 -1.67 6.58 -11.98
CA LEU A 61 -2.29 5.28 -12.29
C LEU A 61 -3.80 5.40 -12.52
N VAL A 62 -4.46 6.36 -11.85
CA VAL A 62 -5.88 6.66 -12.10
C VAL A 62 -6.04 7.27 -13.48
N ASP A 63 -5.17 8.22 -13.83
CA ASP A 63 -5.20 8.91 -15.12
C ASP A 63 -4.84 7.96 -16.28
N LEU A 64 -3.93 7.02 -16.04
CA LEU A 64 -3.44 6.10 -17.07
C LEU A 64 -4.48 5.02 -17.44
N TYR A 65 -5.12 4.38 -16.46
CA TYR A 65 -6.02 3.24 -16.70
C TYR A 65 -7.18 3.11 -15.69
N GLY A 66 -7.42 4.13 -14.86
CA GLY A 66 -8.51 4.12 -13.89
C GLY A 66 -8.16 3.48 -12.52
N GLY A 67 -6.88 3.23 -12.24
CA GLY A 67 -6.43 2.69 -10.95
C GLY A 67 -7.08 1.34 -10.63
N TRP A 68 -7.75 1.23 -9.46
CA TRP A 68 -8.40 -0.02 -9.01
C TRP A 68 -9.58 -0.50 -9.87
N GLU A 69 -9.97 0.22 -10.91
CA GLU A 69 -10.97 -0.24 -11.89
C GLU A 69 -10.36 -1.17 -12.95
N SER A 70 -9.04 -1.13 -13.15
CA SER A 70 -8.31 -1.96 -14.11
C SER A 70 -7.56 -3.11 -13.45
N GLU A 71 -7.45 -4.24 -14.14
CA GLU A 71 -6.59 -5.35 -13.73
C GLU A 71 -5.10 -5.03 -13.82
N GLU A 72 -4.71 -4.01 -14.58
CA GLU A 72 -3.32 -3.54 -14.70
C GLU A 72 -2.72 -3.13 -13.36
N ILE A 73 -3.55 -2.61 -12.44
CA ILE A 73 -3.14 -2.23 -11.09
C ILE A 73 -2.49 -3.37 -10.32
N ILE A 74 -2.82 -4.63 -10.63
CA ILE A 74 -2.30 -5.79 -9.91
C ILE A 74 -0.80 -5.90 -10.11
N GLU A 75 -0.31 -5.71 -11.34
CA GLU A 75 1.11 -5.79 -11.65
C GLU A 75 1.88 -4.64 -11.00
N ASP A 76 1.34 -3.43 -11.06
CA ASP A 76 1.94 -2.26 -10.44
C ASP A 76 1.98 -2.39 -8.91
N TYR A 77 0.88 -2.86 -8.30
CA TYR A 77 0.84 -3.11 -6.85
C TYR A 77 1.83 -4.20 -6.42
N VAL A 78 1.90 -5.29 -7.16
CA VAL A 78 2.85 -6.39 -6.88
C VAL A 78 4.29 -5.90 -7.01
N ASN A 79 4.59 -5.09 -8.04
CA ASN A 79 5.92 -4.50 -8.22
C ASN A 79 6.27 -3.54 -7.07
N TYR A 80 5.32 -2.69 -6.66
CA TYR A 80 5.47 -1.81 -5.50
C TYR A 80 5.74 -2.61 -4.22
N ALA A 81 4.94 -3.63 -3.92
CA ALA A 81 5.11 -4.48 -2.76
C ALA A 81 6.47 -5.20 -2.75
N LYS A 82 6.90 -5.77 -3.91
CA LYS A 82 8.22 -6.39 -4.05
C LYS A 82 9.36 -5.41 -3.77
N THR A 83 9.23 -4.17 -4.20
CA THR A 83 10.22 -3.12 -3.93
C THR A 83 10.36 -2.87 -2.43
N LEU A 84 9.23 -2.79 -1.70
CA LEU A 84 9.26 -2.63 -0.25
C LEU A 84 9.86 -3.85 0.47
N PHE A 85 9.49 -5.07 0.06
CA PHE A 85 10.07 -6.28 0.63
C PHE A 85 11.57 -6.37 0.37
N LYS A 86 12.02 -5.99 -0.82
CA LYS A 86 13.46 -5.95 -1.15
C LYS A 86 14.19 -4.91 -0.30
N ALA A 87 13.60 -3.74 -0.08
CA ALA A 87 14.23 -2.66 0.67
C ALA A 87 14.26 -2.94 2.18
N TYR A 88 13.16 -3.46 2.75
CA TYR A 88 12.98 -3.48 4.21
C TYR A 88 12.74 -4.88 4.79
N GLY A 89 12.59 -5.92 3.97
CA GLY A 89 12.22 -7.28 4.43
C GLY A 89 13.19 -7.91 5.41
N SER A 90 14.47 -7.51 5.42
CA SER A 90 15.43 -7.95 6.43
C SER A 90 15.24 -7.30 7.81
N LYS A 91 14.51 -6.19 7.88
CA LYS A 91 14.31 -5.36 9.08
C LYS A 91 12.87 -5.42 9.61
N VAL A 92 11.88 -5.62 8.73
CA VAL A 92 10.44 -5.58 9.03
C VAL A 92 9.86 -7.00 8.99
N LYS A 93 9.28 -7.44 10.11
CA LYS A 93 8.65 -8.77 10.25
C LYS A 93 7.16 -8.74 9.95
N TYR A 94 6.48 -7.63 10.22
CA TYR A 94 5.01 -7.55 10.16
C TYR A 94 4.56 -6.61 9.06
N TRP A 95 3.77 -7.17 8.13
CA TRP A 95 3.26 -6.47 6.96
C TRP A 95 1.75 -6.56 6.89
N ILE A 96 1.12 -5.44 6.57
CA ILE A 96 -0.30 -5.34 6.27
C ILE A 96 -0.42 -4.93 4.80
N THR A 97 -1.05 -5.77 4.00
CA THR A 97 -1.13 -5.53 2.55
C THR A 97 -2.05 -4.35 2.22
N PHE A 98 -3.25 -4.33 2.80
CA PHE A 98 -4.25 -3.28 2.60
C PHE A 98 -4.82 -2.83 3.93
N ASN A 99 -4.99 -1.52 4.09
CA ASN A 99 -5.79 -1.00 5.18
C ASN A 99 -7.25 -0.97 4.75
N GLU A 100 -8.12 -1.61 5.55
CA GLU A 100 -9.59 -1.50 5.47
C GLU A 100 -10.13 -1.46 4.04
N GLN A 101 -9.89 -2.53 3.28
CA GLN A 101 -10.29 -2.61 1.87
C GLN A 101 -11.77 -2.38 1.63
N ASN A 102 -12.64 -2.74 2.58
CA ASN A 102 -14.05 -2.47 2.54
C ASN A 102 -14.35 -0.95 2.62
N ILE A 103 -13.55 -0.18 3.33
CA ILE A 103 -13.73 1.26 3.50
C ILE A 103 -13.38 1.99 2.20
N PHE A 104 -12.18 1.79 1.64
CA PHE A 104 -11.82 2.54 0.43
C PHE A 104 -12.70 2.15 -0.77
N THR A 105 -13.20 0.91 -0.83
CA THR A 105 -14.15 0.50 -1.86
C THR A 105 -15.52 1.17 -1.67
N SER A 106 -16.02 1.21 -0.44
CA SER A 106 -17.27 1.92 -0.13
C SER A 106 -17.15 3.42 -0.41
N LEU A 107 -16.05 4.04 0.01
CA LEU A 107 -15.81 5.47 -0.24
C LEU A 107 -15.59 5.77 -1.72
N GLY A 108 -15.07 4.82 -2.50
CA GLY A 108 -14.84 4.97 -3.93
C GLY A 108 -16.11 4.87 -4.77
N TRP A 109 -17.03 3.95 -4.41
CA TRP A 109 -18.19 3.63 -5.25
C TRP A 109 -19.58 3.90 -4.63
N LEU A 110 -19.69 4.04 -3.29
CA LEU A 110 -20.96 4.43 -2.65
C LEU A 110 -21.05 5.93 -2.41
N THR A 111 -19.95 6.58 -2.01
CA THR A 111 -19.98 7.99 -1.61
C THR A 111 -19.14 8.89 -2.52
N ALA A 112 -18.41 8.32 -3.46
CA ALA A 112 -17.55 9.05 -4.40
C ALA A 112 -16.48 9.95 -3.72
N GLN A 113 -16.06 9.62 -2.49
CA GLN A 113 -15.09 10.41 -1.72
C GLN A 113 -13.64 9.98 -1.98
N HIS A 114 -13.43 8.75 -2.47
CA HIS A 114 -12.13 8.23 -2.87
C HIS A 114 -12.12 7.90 -4.37
N PRO A 115 -10.94 7.75 -4.99
CA PRO A 115 -10.86 7.21 -6.35
C PRO A 115 -11.56 5.85 -6.44
N PRO A 116 -12.35 5.59 -7.52
CA PRO A 116 -12.52 6.39 -8.72
C PRO A 116 -13.55 7.52 -8.62
N GLY A 117 -14.18 7.76 -7.46
CA GLY A 117 -15.13 8.85 -7.26
C GLY A 117 -16.43 8.69 -8.05
N LYS A 118 -16.93 7.46 -8.18
CA LYS A 118 -18.13 7.12 -8.97
C LYS A 118 -19.20 6.53 -8.08
N PHE A 119 -20.46 6.83 -8.38
CA PHE A 119 -21.59 6.15 -7.75
C PHE A 119 -21.92 4.87 -8.52
N ASP A 120 -21.61 3.72 -7.94
CA ASP A 120 -21.97 2.42 -8.49
C ASP A 120 -22.03 1.39 -7.34
N ASP A 121 -23.22 1.20 -6.80
CA ASP A 121 -23.46 0.30 -5.67
C ASP A 121 -23.14 -1.16 -5.99
N GLN A 122 -23.31 -1.58 -7.24
CA GLN A 122 -22.99 -2.94 -7.67
C GLN A 122 -21.46 -3.17 -7.67
N LYS A 123 -20.68 -2.16 -8.01
CA LYS A 123 -19.21 -2.26 -8.01
C LYS A 123 -18.61 -2.27 -6.62
N THR A 124 -19.27 -1.69 -5.63
CA THR A 124 -18.81 -1.69 -4.24
C THR A 124 -18.60 -3.09 -3.69
N PHE A 125 -19.47 -4.03 -4.07
CA PHE A 125 -19.45 -5.39 -3.52
C PHE A 125 -18.82 -6.45 -4.45
N VAL A 126 -18.75 -6.21 -5.75
CA VAL A 126 -18.42 -7.26 -6.72
C VAL A 126 -17.05 -7.09 -7.39
N ARG A 127 -16.60 -5.88 -7.68
CA ARG A 127 -15.39 -5.65 -8.47
C ARG A 127 -14.08 -5.53 -7.68
N PRO A 128 -13.99 -4.94 -6.49
CA PRO A 128 -12.72 -4.81 -5.77
C PRO A 128 -12.06 -6.15 -5.42
N TYR A 129 -12.85 -7.22 -5.39
CA TYR A 129 -12.38 -8.54 -5.00
C TYR A 129 -11.96 -9.45 -6.17
N LYS A 130 -12.39 -9.15 -7.42
CA LYS A 130 -12.01 -10.01 -8.56
C LYS A 130 -10.52 -9.99 -8.85
N PRO A 131 -9.84 -8.85 -8.95
CA PRO A 131 -8.40 -8.81 -9.21
C PRO A 131 -7.56 -9.34 -8.04
N LEU A 132 -7.95 -9.03 -6.81
CA LEU A 132 -7.19 -9.42 -5.61
C LEU A 132 -7.31 -10.91 -5.25
N ARG A 133 -8.41 -11.56 -5.64
CA ARG A 133 -8.70 -12.95 -5.26
C ARG A 133 -7.75 -13.98 -5.89
N TRP A 134 -7.11 -13.67 -7.00
CA TRP A 134 -6.37 -14.65 -7.79
C TRP A 134 -4.86 -14.70 -7.56
N ARG A 135 -4.25 -13.70 -6.90
CA ARG A 135 -2.80 -13.61 -6.78
C ARG A 135 -2.26 -13.49 -5.35
N LEU A 136 -3.13 -13.54 -4.34
CA LEU A 136 -2.70 -13.65 -2.93
C LEU A 136 -2.46 -15.11 -2.49
N THR A 137 -2.57 -16.08 -3.39
CA THR A 137 -1.95 -17.39 -3.18
C THR A 137 -0.44 -17.17 -3.22
N ALA A 138 0.16 -17.26 -2.05
CA ALA A 138 1.56 -16.96 -1.79
C ALA A 138 2.49 -17.47 -2.90
N PRO A 139 3.40 -16.66 -3.43
CA PRO A 139 4.56 -17.21 -4.08
C PRO A 139 5.31 -18.01 -3.02
N GLN A 140 5.61 -19.25 -3.32
CA GLN A 140 6.58 -20.01 -2.55
C GLN A 140 7.90 -19.25 -2.69
N PHE A 141 8.35 -18.68 -1.59
CA PHE A 141 9.71 -18.18 -1.44
C PHE A 141 10.62 -19.34 -1.04
#